data_3f4619c7778df3abff47ab84f954b39c
#
_entry.id   3f4619c7778df3abff47ab84f954b39c
#
_cell.length_a   1.000
_cell.length_b   1.000
_cell.length_c   1.000
_cell.angle_alpha   90.00
_cell.angle_beta   90.00
_cell.angle_gamma   90.00
#
_symmetry.space_group_name_H-M   'P 1'
#
loop_
_entity.id
_entity.type
_entity.pdbx_description
1 polymer ?
#
loop_
_entity_poly.entity_id
_entity_poly.type
_entity_poly.pdbx_seq_one_letter_code
_entity_poly.pdbx_strand_id
1 'polypeptide(L)'
;MALPGQIVRFNPVTQTATVQPLIQQKMNDASLQPLPVLQDVPVSFPRGGGFVMTFPVAPGDECELIFQDRCIDAWFQSGRASEPVDYRLHDLSDAVACVGIASLPNVIPTFEMDGVVLRTLDGRASFKLDTAGVLTLRGSKLVLDLPVEFTQGLRGHGDVVSNNIRLETHTHDNVENGPGQTGPAQ
;
A
#
# COMPACT_ATOMS: atom_id res chain seq x y z
N MET A 1 5.53 -12.66 21.63
CA MET A 1 5.70 -13.91 20.83
C MET A 1 5.18 -13.64 19.44
N ALA A 2 5.86 -14.09 18.38
CA ALA A 2 5.41 -13.89 17.00
C ALA A 2 5.61 -15.18 16.18
N LEU A 3 4.80 -15.37 15.14
CA LEU A 3 4.87 -16.48 14.20
C LEU A 3 4.56 -15.98 12.78
N PRO A 4 5.17 -16.56 11.74
CA PRO A 4 4.73 -16.31 10.37
C PRO A 4 3.32 -16.91 10.15
N GLY A 5 2.50 -16.18 9.42
CA GLY A 5 1.15 -16.59 9.04
C GLY A 5 0.87 -16.30 7.58
N GLN A 6 -0.21 -16.91 7.07
CA GLN A 6 -0.72 -16.67 5.74
C GLN A 6 -2.19 -16.28 5.81
N ILE A 7 -2.56 -15.23 5.11
CA ILE A 7 -3.94 -14.76 5.00
C ILE A 7 -4.77 -15.80 4.23
N VAL A 8 -5.82 -16.27 4.83
CA VAL A 8 -6.83 -17.14 4.19
C VAL A 8 -7.97 -16.30 3.63
N ARG A 9 -8.38 -15.28 4.37
CA ARG A 9 -9.44 -14.35 4.01
C ARG A 9 -9.25 -13.02 4.73
N PHE A 10 -9.59 -11.92 4.09
CA PHE A 10 -9.63 -10.58 4.67
C PHE A 10 -11.03 -9.98 4.59
N ASN A 11 -11.47 -9.33 5.66
CA ASN A 11 -12.71 -8.57 5.72
C ASN A 11 -12.38 -7.07 5.76
N PRO A 12 -12.64 -6.31 4.67
CA PRO A 12 -12.30 -4.90 4.60
C PRO A 12 -13.17 -4.00 5.49
N VAL A 13 -14.36 -4.48 5.91
CA VAL A 13 -15.27 -3.71 6.76
C VAL A 13 -14.79 -3.68 8.20
N THR A 14 -14.38 -4.82 8.73
CA THR A 14 -13.85 -4.94 10.10
C THR A 14 -12.34 -4.80 10.16
N GLN A 15 -11.65 -4.83 9.00
CA GLN A 15 -10.18 -4.85 8.88
C GLN A 15 -9.55 -6.01 9.66
N THR A 16 -10.22 -7.17 9.64
CA THR A 16 -9.77 -8.41 10.25
C THR A 16 -9.50 -9.47 9.20
N ALA A 17 -8.64 -10.42 9.54
CA ALA A 17 -8.30 -11.54 8.68
C ALA A 17 -8.53 -12.88 9.36
N THR A 18 -8.80 -13.90 8.55
CA THR A 18 -8.61 -15.30 8.92
C THR A 18 -7.19 -15.68 8.52
N VAL A 19 -6.38 -16.15 9.47
CA VAL A 19 -4.95 -16.40 9.25
C VAL A 19 -4.58 -17.83 9.65
N GLN A 20 -3.84 -18.52 8.78
CA GLN A 20 -3.22 -19.81 9.08
C GLN A 20 -1.79 -19.56 9.57
N PRO A 21 -1.43 -19.89 10.83
CA PRO A 21 -0.03 -19.91 11.24
C PRO A 21 0.76 -20.95 10.44
N LEU A 22 1.98 -20.59 10.00
CA LEU A 22 2.79 -21.43 9.11
C LEU A 22 3.79 -22.32 9.84
N ILE A 23 3.88 -22.22 11.18
CA ILE A 23 4.70 -23.13 12.00
C ILE A 23 3.84 -24.27 12.51
N GLN A 24 4.33 -25.49 12.34
CA GLN A 24 3.68 -26.70 12.86
C GLN A 24 4.12 -26.99 14.29
N GLN A 25 3.20 -27.47 15.09
CA GLN A 25 3.48 -27.92 16.45
C GLN A 25 3.94 -29.40 16.42
N LYS A 26 5.05 -29.68 17.09
CA LYS A 26 5.50 -31.06 17.31
C LYS A 26 4.79 -31.65 18.52
N MET A 27 4.09 -32.76 18.31
CA MET A 27 3.39 -33.50 19.34
C MET A 27 4.33 -34.48 20.09
N ASN A 28 3.87 -35.00 21.20
CA ASN A 28 4.65 -35.95 22.03
C ASN A 28 5.02 -37.27 21.32
N ASP A 29 4.23 -37.67 20.33
CA ASP A 29 4.48 -38.84 19.45
C ASP A 29 5.39 -38.51 18.27
N ALA A 30 6.02 -37.34 18.28
CA ALA A 30 6.84 -36.77 17.22
C ALA A 30 6.10 -36.44 15.92
N SER A 31 4.78 -36.56 15.87
CA SER A 31 3.98 -36.08 14.74
C SER A 31 3.97 -34.54 14.68
N LEU A 32 3.82 -33.99 13.46
CA LEU A 32 3.69 -32.55 13.24
C LEU A 32 2.22 -32.24 12.94
N GLN A 33 1.66 -31.27 13.65
CA GLN A 33 0.31 -30.81 13.41
C GLN A 33 0.30 -29.29 13.14
N PRO A 34 -0.51 -28.83 12.18
CA PRO A 34 -0.69 -27.39 11.97
C PRO A 34 -1.37 -26.77 13.20
N LEU A 35 -1.00 -25.54 13.51
CA LEU A 35 -1.73 -24.75 14.49
C LEU A 35 -3.14 -24.43 13.93
N PRO A 36 -4.12 -24.18 14.81
CA PRO A 36 -5.47 -23.83 14.39
C PRO A 36 -5.47 -22.56 13.56
N VAL A 37 -6.41 -22.46 12.62
CA VAL A 37 -6.68 -21.24 11.88
C VAL A 37 -7.25 -20.19 12.83
N LEU A 38 -6.66 -18.99 12.84
CA LEU A 38 -7.10 -17.89 13.68
C LEU A 38 -8.16 -17.08 12.95
N GLN A 39 -9.25 -16.76 13.65
CA GLN A 39 -10.37 -16.00 13.11
C GLN A 39 -10.34 -14.55 13.62
N ASP A 40 -10.88 -13.63 12.82
CA ASP A 40 -11.09 -12.23 13.18
C ASP A 40 -9.85 -11.50 13.72
N VAL A 41 -8.66 -11.90 13.26
CA VAL A 41 -7.39 -11.31 13.63
C VAL A 41 -7.31 -9.88 13.08
N PRO A 42 -7.15 -8.83 13.93
CA PRO A 42 -6.98 -7.46 13.47
C PRO A 42 -5.74 -7.33 12.55
N VAL A 43 -5.90 -6.63 11.42
CA VAL A 43 -4.78 -6.34 10.51
C VAL A 43 -4.24 -4.95 10.77
N SER A 44 -2.94 -4.86 11.00
CA SER A 44 -2.24 -3.59 11.22
C SER A 44 -1.87 -2.94 9.89
N PHE A 45 -2.25 -1.66 9.72
CA PHE A 45 -1.82 -0.79 8.63
C PHE A 45 -1.04 0.40 9.18
N PRO A 46 -0.03 0.91 8.46
CA PRO A 46 0.65 2.15 8.83
C PRO A 46 -0.34 3.31 8.90
N ARG A 47 -0.52 3.90 10.08
CA ARG A 47 -1.44 5.03 10.29
C ARG A 47 -1.00 5.91 11.45
N GLY A 48 -1.28 7.20 11.34
CA GLY A 48 -1.02 8.17 12.40
C GLY A 48 -1.33 9.60 11.95
N GLY A 49 -1.65 10.51 12.90
CA GLY A 49 -1.85 11.93 12.64
C GLY A 49 -2.92 12.25 11.58
N GLY A 50 -3.94 11.40 11.43
CA GLY A 50 -4.98 11.56 10.39
C GLY A 50 -4.61 10.96 9.02
N PHE A 51 -3.43 10.36 8.89
CA PHE A 51 -2.99 9.69 7.66
C PHE A 51 -3.02 8.16 7.81
N VAL A 52 -3.27 7.47 6.70
CA VAL A 52 -3.23 6.01 6.62
C VAL A 52 -2.67 5.58 5.26
N MET A 53 -1.86 4.53 5.26
CA MET A 53 -1.43 3.85 4.04
C MET A 53 -2.10 2.48 3.98
N THR A 54 -2.91 2.26 2.96
CA THR A 54 -3.61 0.99 2.73
C THR A 54 -3.19 0.38 1.40
N PHE A 55 -3.21 -0.94 1.36
CA PHE A 55 -3.03 -1.74 0.15
C PHE A 55 -3.98 -2.94 0.22
N PRO A 56 -4.35 -3.54 -0.93
CA PRO A 56 -5.16 -4.74 -0.94
C PRO A 56 -4.49 -5.85 -0.14
N VAL A 57 -5.27 -6.54 0.70
CA VAL A 57 -4.85 -7.77 1.39
C VAL A 57 -5.60 -8.92 0.76
N ALA A 58 -4.87 -9.91 0.24
CA ALA A 58 -5.41 -11.01 -0.52
C ALA A 58 -5.12 -12.36 0.16
N PRO A 59 -5.92 -13.40 -0.11
CA PRO A 59 -5.58 -14.77 0.26
C PRO A 59 -4.21 -15.15 -0.34
N GLY A 60 -3.37 -15.74 0.50
CA GLY A 60 -2.00 -16.10 0.14
C GLY A 60 -0.94 -15.09 0.60
N ASP A 61 -1.30 -13.87 0.96
CA ASP A 61 -0.36 -12.89 1.51
C ASP A 61 0.23 -13.41 2.83
N GLU A 62 1.54 -13.23 2.98
CA GLU A 62 2.24 -13.57 4.20
C GLU A 62 2.17 -12.43 5.21
N CYS A 63 2.09 -12.76 6.48
CA CYS A 63 2.05 -11.80 7.57
C CYS A 63 2.83 -12.31 8.78
N GLU A 64 3.20 -11.40 9.65
CA GLU A 64 3.66 -11.72 11.00
C GLU A 64 2.46 -11.65 11.95
N LEU A 65 2.21 -12.73 12.67
CA LEU A 65 1.27 -12.79 13.77
C LEU A 65 1.98 -12.40 15.06
N ILE A 66 1.60 -11.28 15.66
CA ILE A 66 2.13 -10.79 16.94
C ILE A 66 1.09 -11.07 18.01
N PHE A 67 1.41 -11.95 18.95
CA PHE A 67 0.53 -12.30 20.06
C PHE A 67 0.71 -11.34 21.22
N GLN A 68 -0.38 -10.73 21.65
CA GLN A 68 -0.38 -9.76 22.73
C GLN A 68 -0.17 -10.46 24.08
N ASP A 69 0.37 -9.70 25.05
CA ASP A 69 0.61 -10.23 26.39
C ASP A 69 -0.70 -10.52 27.16
N ARG A 70 -1.76 -9.82 26.81
CA ARG A 70 -3.08 -9.89 27.45
C ARG A 70 -4.18 -9.99 26.42
N CYS A 71 -5.36 -10.42 26.87
CA CYS A 71 -6.59 -10.39 26.10
C CYS A 71 -6.92 -8.99 25.61
N ILE A 72 -7.09 -8.83 24.29
CA ILE A 72 -7.35 -7.52 23.63
C ILE A 72 -8.82 -7.34 23.23
N ASP A 73 -9.70 -8.31 23.48
CA ASP A 73 -11.08 -8.31 22.97
C ASP A 73 -11.86 -7.06 23.35
N ALA A 74 -11.79 -6.64 24.61
CA ALA A 74 -12.49 -5.45 25.10
C ALA A 74 -11.95 -4.14 24.50
N TRP A 75 -10.64 -4.03 24.34
CA TRP A 75 -10.01 -2.91 23.64
C TRP A 75 -10.39 -2.90 22.16
N PHE A 76 -10.30 -4.02 21.49
CA PHE A 76 -10.60 -4.13 20.06
C PHE A 76 -12.03 -3.71 19.73
N GLN A 77 -12.99 -4.04 20.57
CA GLN A 77 -14.39 -3.65 20.40
C GLN A 77 -14.67 -2.19 20.76
N SER A 78 -14.03 -1.66 21.81
CA SER A 78 -14.37 -0.35 22.35
C SER A 78 -13.43 0.80 21.97
N GLY A 79 -12.18 0.47 21.58
CA GLY A 79 -11.10 1.44 21.36
C GLY A 79 -10.65 2.17 22.64
N ARG A 80 -11.06 1.71 23.82
CA ARG A 80 -10.77 2.36 25.11
C ARG A 80 -9.95 1.46 26.01
N ALA A 81 -9.26 2.07 26.97
CA ALA A 81 -8.67 1.32 28.09
C ALA A 81 -9.79 0.59 28.85
N SER A 82 -9.64 -0.70 29.01
CA SER A 82 -10.65 -1.59 29.61
C SER A 82 -9.96 -2.72 30.37
N GLU A 83 -10.68 -3.29 31.33
CA GLU A 83 -10.27 -4.54 31.97
C GLU A 83 -10.30 -5.67 30.95
N PRO A 84 -9.32 -6.62 30.93
CA PRO A 84 -9.37 -7.78 30.07
C PRO A 84 -10.63 -8.63 30.33
N VAL A 85 -11.28 -9.09 29.27
CA VAL A 85 -12.45 -10.00 29.38
C VAL A 85 -12.01 -11.35 29.94
N ASP A 86 -10.77 -11.76 29.63
CA ASP A 86 -10.14 -12.98 30.07
C ASP A 86 -8.71 -12.69 30.52
N TYR A 87 -8.24 -13.38 31.57
CA TYR A 87 -6.88 -13.24 32.13
C TYR A 87 -5.84 -14.15 31.46
N ARG A 88 -6.16 -14.70 30.26
CA ARG A 88 -5.21 -15.47 29.43
C ARG A 88 -3.98 -14.63 29.08
N LEU A 89 -2.85 -15.32 28.90
CA LEU A 89 -1.55 -14.71 28.58
C LEU A 89 -1.01 -15.34 27.28
N HIS A 90 -0.52 -14.51 26.36
CA HIS A 90 0.09 -14.96 25.10
C HIS A 90 -0.77 -15.98 24.33
N ASP A 91 -2.08 -15.80 24.37
CA ASP A 91 -3.01 -16.70 23.71
C ASP A 91 -3.03 -16.48 22.19
N LEU A 92 -3.26 -17.54 21.45
CA LEU A 92 -3.32 -17.46 19.98
C LEU A 92 -4.47 -16.58 19.49
N SER A 93 -5.55 -16.44 20.25
CA SER A 93 -6.69 -15.58 19.92
C SER A 93 -6.41 -14.08 20.07
N ASP A 94 -5.34 -13.71 20.77
CA ASP A 94 -4.93 -12.31 20.94
C ASP A 94 -3.86 -11.88 19.95
N ALA A 95 -3.95 -12.37 18.72
CA ALA A 95 -3.03 -12.04 17.64
C ALA A 95 -3.40 -10.74 16.92
N VAL A 96 -2.38 -10.03 16.41
CA VAL A 96 -2.49 -8.96 15.41
C VAL A 96 -1.67 -9.39 14.21
N ALA A 97 -2.20 -9.25 13.00
CA ALA A 97 -1.50 -9.58 11.76
C ALA A 97 -0.84 -8.33 11.17
N CYS A 98 0.47 -8.37 11.01
CA CYS A 98 1.25 -7.35 10.31
C CYS A 98 1.64 -7.91 8.94
N VAL A 99 1.02 -7.44 7.85
CA VAL A 99 1.35 -7.85 6.48
C VAL A 99 2.64 -7.18 6.01
N GLY A 100 3.39 -7.86 5.15
CA GLY A 100 4.60 -7.30 4.54
C GLY A 100 5.89 -8.05 4.81
N ILE A 101 5.93 -9.07 5.67
CA ILE A 101 7.04 -10.03 5.67
C ILE A 101 6.89 -10.95 4.46
N ALA A 102 8.01 -11.48 3.98
CA ALA A 102 8.00 -12.43 2.88
C ALA A 102 9.03 -13.54 3.10
N SER A 103 8.63 -14.77 2.84
CA SER A 103 9.55 -15.90 2.73
C SER A 103 10.42 -15.79 1.47
N LEU A 104 11.53 -16.53 1.40
CA LEU A 104 12.44 -16.50 0.23
C LEU A 104 11.75 -16.74 -1.12
N PRO A 105 10.76 -17.63 -1.26
CA PRO A 105 10.03 -17.79 -2.51
C PRO A 105 9.19 -16.57 -2.92
N ASN A 106 8.83 -15.69 -1.97
CA ASN A 106 7.90 -14.57 -2.14
C ASN A 106 8.56 -13.20 -1.97
N VAL A 107 9.89 -13.12 -2.06
CA VAL A 107 10.62 -11.85 -1.96
C VAL A 107 10.16 -10.85 -3.03
N ILE A 108 10.22 -9.57 -2.70
CA ILE A 108 9.90 -8.49 -3.64
C ILE A 108 10.84 -8.56 -4.84
N PRO A 109 10.34 -8.80 -6.06
CA PRO A 109 11.17 -8.87 -7.25
C PRO A 109 11.76 -7.50 -7.59
N THR A 110 12.99 -7.48 -8.14
CA THR A 110 13.67 -6.24 -8.56
C THR A 110 13.66 -5.16 -7.47
N PHE A 111 14.15 -5.53 -6.28
CA PHE A 111 14.23 -4.60 -5.15
C PHE A 111 15.19 -3.45 -5.46
N GLU A 112 14.72 -2.20 -5.32
CA GLU A 112 15.49 -0.99 -5.62
C GLU A 112 16.15 -0.46 -4.34
N MET A 113 17.44 -0.10 -4.41
CA MET A 113 18.25 0.34 -3.26
C MET A 113 18.58 1.84 -3.32
N ASP A 114 18.12 2.55 -4.34
CA ASP A 114 18.49 3.94 -4.64
C ASP A 114 17.39 4.97 -4.29
N GLY A 115 16.36 4.54 -3.56
CA GLY A 115 15.29 5.45 -3.16
C GLY A 115 14.12 4.77 -2.44
N VAL A 116 13.11 5.57 -2.12
CA VAL A 116 11.81 5.09 -1.61
C VAL A 116 10.89 4.85 -2.79
N VAL A 117 10.33 3.65 -2.85
CA VAL A 117 9.46 3.23 -3.95
C VAL A 117 8.14 2.70 -3.40
N LEU A 118 7.03 3.24 -3.90
CA LEU A 118 5.70 2.67 -3.77
C LEU A 118 5.29 2.15 -5.15
N ARG A 119 5.08 0.83 -5.30
CA ARG A 119 4.82 0.23 -6.62
C ARG A 119 3.94 -1.01 -6.55
N THR A 120 3.38 -1.38 -7.69
CA THR A 120 2.82 -2.73 -7.87
C THR A 120 3.95 -3.77 -7.91
N LEU A 121 3.69 -5.00 -7.45
CA LEU A 121 4.70 -6.07 -7.45
C LEU A 121 5.25 -6.37 -8.85
N ASP A 122 4.42 -6.24 -9.89
CA ASP A 122 4.80 -6.42 -11.30
C ASP A 122 5.55 -5.21 -11.89
N GLY A 123 5.70 -4.13 -11.13
CA GLY A 123 6.42 -2.93 -11.54
C GLY A 123 5.73 -2.06 -12.61
N ARG A 124 4.48 -2.34 -12.97
CA ARG A 124 3.75 -1.58 -14.00
C ARG A 124 3.42 -0.16 -13.60
N ALA A 125 3.24 0.08 -12.30
CA ALA A 125 2.99 1.41 -11.77
C ALA A 125 3.90 1.68 -10.57
N SER A 126 4.47 2.89 -10.50
CA SER A 126 5.34 3.27 -9.39
C SER A 126 5.33 4.78 -9.14
N PHE A 127 5.53 5.11 -7.88
CA PHE A 127 5.93 6.41 -7.36
C PHE A 127 7.31 6.21 -6.72
N LYS A 128 8.33 6.91 -7.18
CA LYS A 128 9.70 6.78 -6.68
C LYS A 128 10.28 8.14 -6.35
N LEU A 129 10.89 8.24 -5.18
CA LEU A 129 11.78 9.35 -4.81
C LEU A 129 13.19 8.78 -4.64
N ASP A 130 14.11 9.14 -5.52
CA ASP A 130 15.47 8.64 -5.48
C ASP A 130 16.41 9.50 -4.63
N THR A 131 17.63 9.01 -4.43
CA THR A 131 18.66 9.70 -3.64
C THR A 131 19.21 10.98 -4.28
N ALA A 132 18.95 11.20 -5.57
CA ALA A 132 19.26 12.45 -6.27
C ALA A 132 18.16 13.51 -6.12
N GLY A 133 17.07 13.17 -5.44
CA GLY A 133 15.91 14.04 -5.24
C GLY A 133 14.95 14.07 -6.43
N VAL A 134 15.06 13.12 -7.37
CA VAL A 134 14.15 13.04 -8.51
C VAL A 134 12.91 12.26 -8.12
N LEU A 135 11.74 12.86 -8.33
CA LEU A 135 10.44 12.22 -8.18
C LEU A 135 9.99 11.67 -9.54
N THR A 136 9.81 10.37 -9.62
CA THR A 136 9.37 9.69 -10.84
C THR A 136 8.00 9.02 -10.63
N LEU A 137 7.05 9.29 -11.52
CA LEU A 137 5.76 8.62 -11.62
C LEU A 137 5.73 7.78 -12.89
N ARG A 138 5.41 6.50 -12.77
CA ARG A 138 5.22 5.58 -13.90
C ARG A 138 3.86 4.91 -13.80
N GLY A 139 3.22 4.70 -14.94
CA GLY A 139 1.91 4.04 -15.02
C GLY A 139 1.30 4.23 -16.40
N SER A 140 0.13 3.66 -16.62
CA SER A 140 -0.59 3.80 -17.88
C SER A 140 -1.24 5.18 -18.05
N LYS A 141 -1.58 5.84 -16.93
CA LYS A 141 -2.23 7.16 -16.92
C LYS A 141 -2.07 7.82 -15.56
N LEU A 142 -1.82 9.13 -15.56
CA LEU A 142 -1.94 9.99 -14.39
C LEU A 142 -3.23 10.81 -14.51
N VAL A 143 -4.10 10.76 -13.50
CA VAL A 143 -5.30 11.59 -13.39
C VAL A 143 -5.11 12.54 -12.22
N LEU A 144 -5.22 13.84 -12.49
CA LEU A 144 -5.18 14.90 -11.49
C LEU A 144 -6.54 15.59 -11.47
N ASP A 145 -7.30 15.41 -10.39
CA ASP A 145 -8.61 16.04 -10.16
C ASP A 145 -8.44 17.19 -9.16
N LEU A 146 -7.60 18.15 -9.54
CA LEU A 146 -7.27 19.35 -8.75
C LEU A 146 -6.60 20.40 -9.65
N PRO A 147 -6.59 21.70 -9.27
CA PRO A 147 -5.73 22.70 -9.91
C PRO A 147 -4.25 22.33 -9.77
N VAL A 148 -3.48 22.54 -10.85
CA VAL A 148 -2.05 22.24 -10.88
C VAL A 148 -1.27 23.54 -11.14
N GLU A 149 -0.29 23.84 -10.29
CA GLU A 149 0.61 24.97 -10.43
C GLU A 149 2.05 24.47 -10.63
N PHE A 150 2.74 25.00 -11.65
CA PHE A 150 4.13 24.72 -11.95
C PHE A 150 4.98 25.95 -11.65
N THR A 151 5.75 25.94 -10.57
CA THR A 151 6.62 27.08 -10.17
C THR A 151 7.92 27.17 -10.95
N GLN A 152 8.36 26.07 -11.57
CA GLN A 152 9.63 25.98 -12.35
C GLN A 152 9.40 25.69 -13.84
N GLY A 153 8.14 25.74 -14.29
CA GLY A 153 7.78 25.46 -15.68
C GLY A 153 7.42 23.99 -15.93
N LEU A 154 6.93 23.74 -17.13
CA LEU A 154 6.51 22.42 -17.60
C LEU A 154 7.19 22.10 -18.93
N ARG A 155 7.84 20.92 -19.04
CA ARG A 155 8.41 20.40 -20.28
C ARG A 155 7.67 19.11 -20.67
N GLY A 156 6.95 19.14 -21.80
CA GLY A 156 6.32 17.97 -22.41
C GLY A 156 7.19 17.39 -23.52
N HIS A 157 7.14 16.06 -23.70
CA HIS A 157 7.67 15.34 -24.86
C HIS A 157 6.57 14.85 -25.79
N GLY A 158 5.36 15.29 -25.59
CA GLY A 158 4.17 15.00 -26.38
C GLY A 158 3.25 16.21 -26.40
N ASP A 159 2.20 16.11 -27.20
CA ASP A 159 1.25 17.20 -27.37
C ASP A 159 0.39 17.42 -26.12
N VAL A 160 0.10 18.67 -25.81
CA VAL A 160 -0.85 19.06 -24.77
C VAL A 160 -2.18 19.40 -25.46
N VAL A 161 -3.24 18.71 -25.04
CA VAL A 161 -4.58 18.87 -25.61
C VAL A 161 -5.53 19.40 -24.55
N SER A 162 -6.22 20.49 -24.83
CA SER A 162 -7.29 21.04 -24.02
C SER A 162 -8.53 21.27 -24.87
N ASN A 163 -9.68 20.67 -24.52
CA ASN A 163 -10.93 20.80 -25.26
C ASN A 163 -10.78 20.58 -26.79
N ASN A 164 -10.04 19.53 -27.18
CA ASN A 164 -9.68 19.20 -28.58
C ASN A 164 -8.74 20.21 -29.28
N ILE A 165 -8.25 21.22 -28.60
CA ILE A 165 -7.22 22.13 -29.10
C ILE A 165 -5.85 21.57 -28.74
N ARG A 166 -5.02 21.30 -29.75
CA ARG A 166 -3.66 20.79 -29.61
C ARG A 166 -2.66 21.94 -29.54
N LEU A 167 -1.79 21.96 -28.55
CA LEU A 167 -0.81 23.04 -28.40
C LEU A 167 0.15 23.11 -29.61
N GLU A 168 0.56 21.95 -30.16
CA GLU A 168 1.54 21.89 -31.26
C GLU A 168 0.95 22.29 -32.63
N THR A 169 -0.36 22.11 -32.83
CA THR A 169 -0.97 22.21 -34.16
C THR A 169 -2.17 23.14 -34.24
N HIS A 170 -2.47 23.91 -33.15
CA HIS A 170 -3.57 24.85 -33.20
C HIS A 170 -3.27 26.03 -34.15
N THR A 171 -4.28 26.51 -34.80
CA THR A 171 -4.23 27.66 -35.71
C THR A 171 -5.17 28.74 -35.21
N HIS A 172 -4.85 29.97 -35.57
CA HIS A 172 -5.71 31.12 -35.32
C HIS A 172 -6.34 31.58 -36.62
N ASP A 173 -7.66 31.77 -36.62
CA ASP A 173 -8.38 32.33 -37.76
C ASP A 173 -8.22 33.86 -37.78
N ASN A 174 -8.35 34.46 -39.00
CA ASN A 174 -8.25 35.91 -39.25
C ASN A 174 -6.86 36.51 -38.95
N VAL A 175 -5.80 35.77 -39.09
CA VAL A 175 -4.42 36.30 -39.05
C VAL A 175 -3.94 36.57 -40.47
N GLU A 176 -3.55 37.81 -40.79
CA GLU A 176 -2.94 38.13 -42.09
C GLU A 176 -1.56 37.44 -42.22
N ASN A 177 -1.34 36.79 -43.37
CA ASN A 177 -0.05 36.24 -43.72
C ASN A 177 0.95 37.35 -43.95
N GLY A 178 1.92 37.55 -43.05
CA GLY A 178 2.97 38.52 -43.14
C GLY A 178 4.29 38.07 -42.48
N PRO A 179 5.43 38.74 -42.75
CA PRO A 179 6.68 38.39 -42.12
C PRO A 179 6.78 38.83 -40.64
N GLY A 180 5.72 39.41 -40.10
CA GLY A 180 5.65 39.80 -38.70
C GLY A 180 5.44 38.61 -37.75
N GLN A 181 6.17 38.63 -36.64
CA GLN A 181 5.88 37.68 -35.51
C GLN A 181 4.86 38.32 -34.58
N THR A 182 3.95 37.51 -34.07
CA THR A 182 3.11 37.95 -32.96
C THR A 182 3.97 38.22 -31.73
N GLY A 183 3.65 39.25 -30.97
CA GLY A 183 4.32 39.52 -29.68
C GLY A 183 4.13 38.32 -28.70
N PRO A 184 4.90 38.31 -27.60
CA PRO A 184 4.76 37.26 -26.60
C PRO A 184 3.31 37.23 -26.07
N ALA A 185 2.82 36.01 -25.78
CA ALA A 185 1.52 35.83 -25.13
C ALA A 185 1.52 36.55 -23.76
N GLN A 186 0.52 37.35 -23.51
CA GLN A 186 0.31 38.08 -22.26
C GLN A 186 -0.57 37.22 -21.31
#